data_22efe43d95a1644745b89c104e507265
#
_entry.id   22efe43d95a1644745b89c104e507265
#
_cell.length_a   1.000
_cell.length_b   1.000
_cell.length_c   1.000
_cell.angle_alpha   90.00
_cell.angle_beta   90.00
_cell.angle_gamma   90.00
#
_symmetry.space_group_name_H-M   'P 1'
#
loop_
_entity.id
_entity.type
_entity.pdbx_description
1 polymer ?
#
loop_
_entity_poly.entity_id
_entity_poly.type
_entity_poly.pdbx_seq_one_letter_code
_entity_poly.pdbx_strand_id
1 'polypeptide(L)'
;MERFLIVSISIAIDTSTSRTSVAIIDQGALLWHGYRDGATSHGDALPALVMEGLTVQPSVDQVVVGMGPGPFTGLRVGIAFARAFALARTIPVIGICSLDAIGALVRGESEFIVATDARRKEIYWARYQNSLRIEGPSVDLPAVVAAKGIPLFGEGAVKYFIAQSTENQFPDLLALVALSEKDEMRVHEPLYIRHPDAVPTSGRA
;
A
#
# COMPACT_ATOMS: atom_id res chain seq x y z
N MET A 1 8.52 -30.64 -14.42
CA MET A 1 9.14 -29.34 -14.66
C MET A 1 9.37 -28.73 -13.27
N GLU A 2 10.56 -28.89 -12.73
CA GLU A 2 10.92 -28.40 -11.41
C GLU A 2 10.81 -26.88 -11.42
N ARG A 3 9.92 -26.34 -10.58
CA ARG A 3 9.83 -24.93 -10.30
C ARG A 3 11.08 -24.60 -9.46
N PHE A 4 12.13 -24.12 -10.11
CA PHE A 4 13.23 -23.48 -9.39
C PHE A 4 12.57 -22.37 -8.56
N LEU A 5 12.56 -22.54 -7.26
CA LEU A 5 12.31 -21.47 -6.31
C LEU A 5 13.39 -20.42 -6.59
N ILE A 6 13.04 -19.39 -7.36
CA ILE A 6 13.90 -18.23 -7.52
C ILE A 6 13.94 -17.60 -6.15
N VAL A 7 15.03 -17.85 -5.46
CA VAL A 7 15.39 -17.16 -4.21
C VAL A 7 15.45 -15.68 -4.54
N SER A 8 14.44 -14.91 -4.15
CA SER A 8 14.41 -13.49 -4.47
C SER A 8 14.32 -12.67 -3.20
N ILE A 9 15.30 -11.78 -3.04
CA ILE A 9 15.30 -10.77 -1.99
C ILE A 9 14.51 -9.58 -2.50
N SER A 10 13.43 -9.26 -1.79
CA SER A 10 12.53 -8.18 -2.16
C SER A 10 12.77 -6.94 -1.30
N ILE A 11 12.81 -5.76 -1.93
CA ILE A 11 12.56 -4.52 -1.23
C ILE A 11 11.09 -4.13 -1.41
N ALA A 12 10.37 -4.00 -0.30
CA ALA A 12 8.96 -3.62 -0.29
C ALA A 12 8.80 -2.16 0.14
N ILE A 13 7.94 -1.41 -0.55
CA ILE A 13 7.73 0.03 -0.34
C ILE A 13 6.23 0.33 -0.30
N ASP A 14 5.77 1.09 0.69
CA ASP A 14 4.43 1.68 0.67
C ASP A 14 4.45 3.13 1.16
N THR A 15 3.76 4.01 0.43
CA THR A 15 3.55 5.43 0.74
C THR A 15 2.11 5.85 0.47
N SER A 16 1.19 4.89 0.48
CA SER A 16 -0.23 5.10 0.17
C SER A 16 -1.04 5.67 1.34
N THR A 17 -0.47 5.68 2.54
CA THR A 17 -1.13 6.11 3.79
C THR A 17 -0.41 7.32 4.40
N SER A 18 -0.68 7.63 5.67
CA SER A 18 0.07 8.66 6.43
C SER A 18 1.49 8.21 6.80
N ARG A 19 1.83 6.94 6.53
CA ARG A 19 3.13 6.33 6.85
C ARG A 19 3.92 6.06 5.57
N THR A 20 5.24 6.28 5.64
CA THR A 20 6.22 5.74 4.69
C THR A 20 6.79 4.48 5.29
N SER A 21 6.67 3.35 4.59
CA SER A 21 7.21 2.06 5.06
C SER A 21 8.14 1.45 4.02
N VAL A 22 9.24 0.87 4.48
CA VAL A 22 10.19 0.09 3.66
C VAL A 22 10.59 -1.16 4.42
N ALA A 23 10.67 -2.29 3.72
CA ALA A 23 11.19 -3.54 4.28
C ALA A 23 12.09 -4.27 3.29
N ILE A 24 13.04 -5.04 3.82
CA ILE A 24 13.82 -6.02 3.08
C ILE A 24 13.37 -7.40 3.52
N ILE A 25 12.99 -8.23 2.57
CA ILE A 25 12.37 -9.52 2.79
C ILE A 25 13.07 -10.56 1.92
N ASP A 26 13.54 -11.65 2.54
CA ASP A 26 14.14 -12.79 1.87
C ASP A 26 13.25 -14.02 2.07
N GLN A 27 12.68 -14.56 0.99
CA GLN A 27 11.84 -15.77 1.01
C GLN A 27 10.74 -15.74 2.09
N GLY A 28 10.10 -14.61 2.29
CA GLY A 28 9.08 -14.43 3.32
C GLY A 28 9.61 -14.16 4.73
N ALA A 29 10.93 -14.15 4.92
CA ALA A 29 11.58 -13.75 6.17
C ALA A 29 11.90 -12.26 6.17
N LEU A 30 11.47 -11.54 7.20
CA LEU A 30 11.77 -10.12 7.38
C LEU A 30 13.22 -9.95 7.83
N LEU A 31 14.09 -9.38 6.97
CA LEU A 31 15.47 -9.06 7.30
C LEU A 31 15.59 -7.69 7.97
N TRP A 32 14.81 -6.70 7.49
CA TRP A 32 14.80 -5.35 8.01
C TRP A 32 13.46 -4.68 7.71
N HIS A 33 13.01 -3.80 8.61
CA HIS A 33 11.82 -2.96 8.43
C HIS A 33 12.06 -1.61 9.09
N GLY A 34 11.71 -0.55 8.38
CA GLY A 34 11.69 0.82 8.88
C GLY A 34 10.46 1.57 8.40
N TYR A 35 10.01 2.53 9.21
CA TYR A 35 8.93 3.42 8.82
C TYR A 35 9.13 4.82 9.39
N ARG A 36 8.45 5.80 8.78
CA ARG A 36 8.31 7.16 9.29
C ARG A 36 6.86 7.59 9.15
N ASP A 37 6.29 8.12 10.23
CA ASP A 37 4.96 8.71 10.20
C ASP A 37 5.04 10.16 9.76
N GLY A 38 4.04 10.63 9.00
CA GLY A 38 3.96 11.99 8.50
C GLY A 38 3.65 12.04 7.01
N ALA A 39 2.41 12.36 6.69
CA ALA A 39 1.87 12.35 5.34
C ALA A 39 2.47 13.39 4.36
N THR A 40 3.35 14.27 4.81
CA THR A 40 4.04 15.28 3.98
C THR A 40 5.53 15.01 3.81
N SER A 41 6.08 14.02 4.52
CA SER A 41 7.51 13.72 4.58
C SER A 41 7.96 12.54 3.71
N HIS A 42 7.07 11.95 2.89
CA HIS A 42 7.40 10.78 2.08
C HIS A 42 8.65 10.98 1.20
N GLY A 43 8.83 12.20 0.65
CA GLY A 43 9.96 12.51 -0.22
C GLY A 43 11.33 12.40 0.46
N ASP A 44 11.42 12.82 1.71
CA ASP A 44 12.65 12.77 2.50
C ASP A 44 12.80 11.42 3.23
N ALA A 45 11.69 10.87 3.72
CA ALA A 45 11.68 9.64 4.50
C ALA A 45 12.04 8.41 3.66
N LEU A 46 11.52 8.30 2.42
CA LEU A 46 11.67 7.10 1.59
C LEU A 46 13.12 6.82 1.20
N PRO A 47 13.92 7.78 0.65
CA PRO A 47 15.31 7.52 0.34
C PRO A 47 16.14 7.15 1.57
N ALA A 48 15.88 7.80 2.72
CA ALA A 48 16.58 7.51 3.96
C ALA A 48 16.32 6.07 4.43
N LEU A 49 15.05 5.63 4.46
CA LEU A 49 14.68 4.27 4.84
C LEU A 49 15.26 3.22 3.88
N VAL A 50 15.25 3.48 2.58
CA VAL A 50 15.86 2.58 1.61
C VAL A 50 17.36 2.43 1.84
N MET A 51 18.06 3.53 2.09
CA MET A 51 19.49 3.48 2.42
C MET A 51 19.75 2.71 3.71
N GLU A 52 18.96 2.91 4.77
CA GLU A 52 19.04 2.15 6.02
C GLU A 52 18.88 0.63 5.75
N GLY A 53 17.85 0.22 4.99
CA GLY A 53 17.62 -1.17 4.65
C GLY A 53 18.77 -1.78 3.84
N LEU A 54 19.33 -1.04 2.87
CA LEU A 54 20.44 -1.49 2.05
C LEU A 54 21.77 -1.61 2.80
N THR A 55 21.90 -1.02 3.99
CA THR A 55 23.06 -1.32 4.87
C THR A 55 22.98 -2.71 5.46
N VAL A 56 21.78 -3.26 5.64
CA VAL A 56 21.56 -4.64 6.14
C VAL A 56 21.68 -5.64 5.00
N GLN A 57 21.07 -5.33 3.85
CA GLN A 57 21.08 -6.19 2.66
C GLN A 57 21.29 -5.35 1.40
N PRO A 58 22.54 -5.27 0.89
CA PRO A 58 22.88 -4.40 -0.25
C PRO A 58 22.28 -4.82 -1.59
N SER A 59 22.06 -6.13 -1.79
CA SER A 59 21.51 -6.69 -3.02
C SER A 59 20.05 -7.05 -2.85
N VAL A 60 19.22 -6.62 -3.80
CA VAL A 60 17.80 -6.98 -3.90
C VAL A 60 17.50 -7.35 -5.35
N ASP A 61 16.60 -8.31 -5.55
CA ASP A 61 16.29 -8.91 -6.85
C ASP A 61 15.01 -8.34 -7.45
N GLN A 62 14.16 -7.72 -6.64
CA GLN A 62 12.91 -7.09 -7.08
C GLN A 62 12.45 -5.98 -6.14
N VAL A 63 11.60 -5.10 -6.66
CA VAL A 63 10.86 -4.11 -5.88
C VAL A 63 9.39 -4.50 -5.85
N VAL A 64 8.79 -4.57 -4.66
CA VAL A 64 7.35 -4.70 -4.49
C VAL A 64 6.82 -3.38 -3.96
N VAL A 65 5.83 -2.78 -4.62
CA VAL A 65 5.35 -1.43 -4.26
C VAL A 65 3.83 -1.39 -4.13
N GLY A 66 3.35 -0.71 -3.09
CA GLY A 66 1.94 -0.40 -2.93
C GLY A 66 1.47 0.57 -4.02
N MET A 67 0.50 0.15 -4.82
CA MET A 67 -0.10 0.93 -5.91
C MET A 67 -1.32 1.75 -5.46
N GLY A 68 -1.55 1.84 -4.15
CA GLY A 68 -2.68 2.53 -3.57
C GLY A 68 -3.92 1.65 -3.39
N PRO A 69 -5.10 2.26 -3.24
CA PRO A 69 -5.35 3.69 -3.34
C PRO A 69 -4.71 4.51 -2.22
N GLY A 70 -4.47 5.77 -2.49
CA GLY A 70 -3.83 6.67 -1.53
C GLY A 70 -3.82 8.12 -2.00
N PRO A 71 -3.45 9.08 -1.12
CA PRO A 71 -3.26 10.46 -1.50
C PRO A 71 -2.27 10.61 -2.64
N PHE A 72 -2.66 11.35 -3.68
CA PHE A 72 -1.96 11.44 -4.96
C PHE A 72 -0.46 11.75 -4.86
N THR A 73 -0.07 12.70 -4.00
CA THR A 73 1.34 13.08 -3.83
C THR A 73 2.16 11.94 -3.21
N GLY A 74 1.68 11.37 -2.10
CA GLY A 74 2.36 10.27 -1.42
C GLY A 74 2.52 9.06 -2.34
N LEU A 75 1.42 8.64 -2.96
CA LEU A 75 1.40 7.49 -3.86
C LEU A 75 2.43 7.65 -5.02
N ARG A 76 2.51 8.85 -5.63
CA ARG A 76 3.48 9.12 -6.67
C ARG A 76 4.93 9.05 -6.20
N VAL A 77 5.22 9.51 -5.01
CA VAL A 77 6.58 9.45 -4.44
C VAL A 77 7.06 8.00 -4.39
N GLY A 78 6.26 7.10 -3.79
CA GLY A 78 6.61 5.68 -3.68
C GLY A 78 6.78 4.99 -5.02
N ILE A 79 5.80 5.16 -5.92
CA ILE A 79 5.80 4.48 -7.23
C ILE A 79 6.93 5.01 -8.12
N ALA A 80 7.14 6.33 -8.18
CA ALA A 80 8.21 6.91 -8.99
C ALA A 80 9.59 6.48 -8.48
N PHE A 81 9.79 6.49 -7.16
CA PHE A 81 11.02 6.00 -6.53
C PHE A 81 11.25 4.52 -6.85
N ALA A 82 10.24 3.66 -6.64
CA ALA A 82 10.32 2.22 -6.91
C ALA A 82 10.72 1.94 -8.36
N ARG A 83 10.08 2.61 -9.33
CA ARG A 83 10.38 2.47 -10.76
C ARG A 83 11.80 2.96 -11.09
N ALA A 84 12.23 4.12 -10.58
CA ALA A 84 13.57 4.65 -10.81
C ALA A 84 14.67 3.76 -10.18
N PHE A 85 14.45 3.32 -8.95
CA PHE A 85 15.36 2.43 -8.24
C PHE A 85 15.53 1.08 -8.96
N ALA A 86 14.42 0.47 -9.39
CA ALA A 86 14.43 -0.79 -10.13
C ALA A 86 15.11 -0.66 -11.49
N LEU A 87 14.83 0.43 -12.22
CA LEU A 87 15.48 0.72 -13.49
C LEU A 87 17.01 0.84 -13.33
N ALA A 88 17.47 1.58 -12.32
CA ALA A 88 18.90 1.76 -12.06
C ALA A 88 19.62 0.45 -11.69
N ARG A 89 18.89 -0.53 -11.17
CA ARG A 89 19.42 -1.85 -10.78
C ARG A 89 19.10 -2.97 -11.76
N THR A 90 18.33 -2.69 -12.79
CA THR A 90 17.89 -3.67 -13.81
C THR A 90 17.11 -4.83 -13.16
N ILE A 91 16.22 -4.52 -12.21
CA ILE A 91 15.36 -5.47 -11.52
C ILE A 91 13.88 -5.16 -11.76
N PRO A 92 12.95 -6.14 -11.63
CA PRO A 92 11.54 -5.92 -11.85
C PRO A 92 10.86 -5.10 -10.73
N VAL A 93 9.75 -4.43 -11.09
CA VAL A 93 8.81 -3.80 -10.17
C VAL A 93 7.49 -4.55 -10.22
N ILE A 94 6.97 -4.92 -9.06
CA ILE A 94 5.67 -5.57 -8.90
C ILE A 94 4.78 -4.66 -8.05
N GLY A 95 3.62 -4.29 -8.59
CA GLY A 95 2.64 -3.47 -7.90
C GLY A 95 1.56 -4.30 -7.22
N ILE A 96 1.14 -3.91 -6.02
CA ILE A 96 0.07 -4.55 -5.25
C ILE A 96 -0.89 -3.48 -4.72
N CYS A 97 -2.18 -3.78 -4.63
CA CYS A 97 -3.13 -2.89 -3.96
C CYS A 97 -2.79 -2.79 -2.46
N SER A 98 -2.57 -1.57 -1.97
CA SER A 98 -2.18 -1.35 -0.57
C SER A 98 -3.25 -1.77 0.43
N LEU A 99 -4.55 -1.68 0.07
CA LEU A 99 -5.64 -2.16 0.92
C LEU A 99 -5.61 -3.69 1.08
N ASP A 100 -5.17 -4.43 0.06
CA ASP A 100 -5.08 -5.88 0.12
C ASP A 100 -4.00 -6.33 1.13
N ALA A 101 -2.91 -5.56 1.25
CA ALA A 101 -1.87 -5.83 2.24
C ALA A 101 -2.34 -5.58 3.70
N ILE A 102 -3.29 -4.68 3.92
CA ILE A 102 -3.96 -4.52 5.21
C ILE A 102 -4.94 -5.68 5.43
N GLY A 103 -5.78 -5.97 4.44
CA GLY A 103 -6.81 -7.01 4.52
C GLY A 103 -6.24 -8.40 4.76
N ALA A 104 -5.05 -8.68 4.25
CA ALA A 104 -4.37 -9.96 4.46
C ALA A 104 -4.06 -10.28 5.94
N LEU A 105 -4.02 -9.27 6.81
CA LEU A 105 -3.77 -9.42 8.25
C LEU A 105 -5.02 -9.53 9.11
N VAL A 106 -6.19 -9.18 8.58
CA VAL A 106 -7.45 -9.27 9.35
C VAL A 106 -7.77 -10.73 9.64
N ARG A 107 -8.01 -11.03 10.91
CA ARG A 107 -8.32 -12.37 11.43
C ARG A 107 -9.64 -12.33 12.20
N GLY A 108 -10.33 -13.47 12.22
CA GLY A 108 -11.56 -13.63 12.99
C GLY A 108 -12.83 -13.12 12.29
N GLU A 109 -12.70 -12.41 11.18
CA GLU A 109 -13.83 -11.88 10.42
C GLU A 109 -13.92 -12.56 9.06
N SER A 110 -15.08 -13.12 8.74
CA SER A 110 -15.35 -13.70 7.42
C SER A 110 -15.64 -12.63 6.38
N GLU A 111 -16.14 -11.48 6.82
CA GLU A 111 -16.45 -10.31 6.00
C GLU A 111 -16.02 -9.03 6.73
N PHE A 112 -15.29 -8.16 6.05
CA PHE A 112 -14.79 -6.90 6.62
C PHE A 112 -14.51 -5.88 5.54
N ILE A 113 -14.32 -4.63 5.97
CA ILE A 113 -13.90 -3.51 5.12
C ILE A 113 -12.55 -3.02 5.62
N VAL A 114 -11.63 -2.76 4.69
CA VAL A 114 -10.41 -2.00 4.94
C VAL A 114 -10.60 -0.58 4.46
N ALA A 115 -10.22 0.41 5.27
CA ALA A 115 -10.36 1.83 4.95
C ALA A 115 -9.11 2.62 5.32
N THR A 116 -8.59 3.42 4.38
CA THR A 116 -7.48 4.36 4.58
C THR A 116 -7.93 5.81 4.37
N ASP A 117 -7.17 6.79 4.89
CA ASP A 117 -7.55 8.20 4.81
C ASP A 117 -7.44 8.75 3.37
N ALA A 118 -8.55 9.18 2.79
CA ALA A 118 -8.58 9.80 1.47
C ALA A 118 -8.47 11.33 1.52
N ARG A 119 -8.21 11.92 2.70
CA ARG A 119 -8.29 13.37 2.94
C ARG A 119 -9.73 13.90 2.77
N ARG A 120 -9.94 15.19 3.00
CA ARG A 120 -11.23 15.87 2.80
C ARG A 120 -12.43 15.21 3.47
N LYS A 121 -12.20 14.54 4.62
CA LYS A 121 -13.21 13.80 5.39
C LYS A 121 -13.78 12.59 4.63
N GLU A 122 -13.03 12.01 3.71
CA GLU A 122 -13.37 10.79 2.97
C GLU A 122 -12.37 9.68 3.28
N ILE A 123 -12.73 8.45 2.95
CA ILE A 123 -11.89 7.26 3.08
C ILE A 123 -11.83 6.52 1.75
N TYR A 124 -10.65 6.00 1.40
CA TYR A 124 -10.52 4.91 0.43
C TYR A 124 -10.89 3.62 1.12
N TRP A 125 -11.68 2.77 0.48
CA TRP A 125 -12.11 1.54 1.08
C TRP A 125 -12.27 0.40 0.07
N ALA A 126 -12.17 -0.83 0.57
CA ALA A 126 -12.49 -2.04 -0.14
C ALA A 126 -13.11 -3.07 0.82
N ARG A 127 -14.03 -3.90 0.33
CA ARG A 127 -14.71 -4.96 1.08
C ARG A 127 -14.11 -6.30 0.72
N TYR A 128 -13.95 -7.11 1.74
CA TYR A 128 -13.33 -8.43 1.67
C TYR A 128 -14.28 -9.50 2.18
N GLN A 129 -14.22 -10.68 1.57
CA GLN A 129 -14.86 -11.89 2.07
C GLN A 129 -13.83 -13.03 2.01
N ASN A 130 -13.61 -13.69 3.15
CA ASN A 130 -12.59 -14.73 3.28
C ASN A 130 -11.20 -14.27 2.79
N SER A 131 -10.82 -13.04 3.14
CA SER A 131 -9.58 -12.36 2.74
C SER A 131 -9.43 -12.09 1.23
N LEU A 132 -10.46 -12.33 0.42
CA LEU A 132 -10.50 -11.93 -0.98
C LEU A 132 -11.30 -10.63 -1.13
N ARG A 133 -10.79 -9.69 -1.91
CA ARG A 133 -11.48 -8.44 -2.21
C ARG A 133 -12.65 -8.72 -3.16
N ILE A 134 -13.86 -8.33 -2.72
CA ILE A 134 -15.11 -8.53 -3.47
C ILE A 134 -15.74 -7.22 -3.95
N GLU A 135 -15.33 -6.06 -3.39
CA GLU A 135 -15.86 -4.74 -3.77
C GLU A 135 -14.77 -3.68 -3.61
N GLY A 136 -14.72 -2.72 -4.49
CA GLY A 136 -13.76 -1.62 -4.50
C GLY A 136 -12.44 -1.96 -5.20
N PRO A 137 -11.40 -1.12 -5.07
CA PRO A 137 -11.34 0.07 -4.20
C PRO A 137 -12.25 1.20 -4.63
N SER A 138 -12.82 1.91 -3.64
CA SER A 138 -13.72 3.06 -3.83
C SER A 138 -13.36 4.19 -2.86
N VAL A 139 -13.97 5.36 -3.03
CA VAL A 139 -13.84 6.51 -2.12
C VAL A 139 -15.23 7.02 -1.75
N ASP A 140 -15.48 7.16 -0.44
CA ASP A 140 -16.76 7.62 0.11
C ASP A 140 -16.57 8.33 1.45
N LEU A 141 -17.67 8.94 1.95
CA LEU A 141 -17.72 9.47 3.30
C LEU A 141 -17.72 8.32 4.33
N PRO A 142 -17.02 8.47 5.46
CA PRO A 142 -16.98 7.45 6.52
C PRO A 142 -18.35 6.96 6.98
N ALA A 143 -19.32 7.88 7.10
CA ALA A 143 -20.67 7.53 7.53
C ALA A 143 -21.41 6.61 6.54
N VAL A 144 -21.17 6.78 5.23
CA VAL A 144 -21.78 5.95 4.18
C VAL A 144 -21.22 4.51 4.29
N VAL A 145 -19.92 4.38 4.50
CA VAL A 145 -19.28 3.07 4.62
C VAL A 145 -19.65 2.39 5.93
N ALA A 146 -19.67 3.13 7.04
CA ALA A 146 -20.08 2.62 8.36
C ALA A 146 -21.54 2.13 8.38
N ALA A 147 -22.43 2.77 7.60
CA ALA A 147 -23.82 2.36 7.48
C ALA A 147 -24.02 0.98 6.85
N LYS A 148 -22.98 0.38 6.26
CA LYS A 148 -23.00 -1.01 5.76
C LYS A 148 -23.07 -2.04 6.91
N GLY A 149 -22.74 -1.64 8.16
CA GLY A 149 -22.79 -2.53 9.33
C GLY A 149 -21.74 -3.66 9.32
N ILE A 150 -20.68 -3.51 8.53
CA ILE A 150 -19.60 -4.48 8.37
C ILE A 150 -18.39 -4.01 9.18
N PRO A 151 -17.64 -4.88 9.88
CA PRO A 151 -16.43 -4.50 10.62
C PRO A 151 -15.43 -3.76 9.75
N LEU A 152 -14.88 -2.62 10.26
CA LEU A 152 -13.92 -1.77 9.56
C LEU A 152 -12.55 -1.81 10.22
N PHE A 153 -11.51 -1.85 9.39
CA PHE A 153 -10.09 -1.84 9.77
C PHE A 153 -9.34 -0.78 8.96
N GLY A 154 -8.12 -0.43 9.40
CA GLY A 154 -7.25 0.51 8.70
C GLY A 154 -7.24 1.92 9.31
N GLU A 155 -6.22 2.73 8.94
CA GLU A 155 -6.00 4.07 9.53
C GLU A 155 -7.19 5.02 9.35
N GLY A 156 -7.90 4.92 8.22
CA GLY A 156 -9.07 5.75 7.94
C GLY A 156 -10.23 5.41 8.85
N ALA A 157 -10.46 4.11 9.13
CA ALA A 157 -11.48 3.68 10.06
C ALA A 157 -11.18 4.16 11.50
N VAL A 158 -9.93 4.07 11.93
CA VAL A 158 -9.47 4.57 13.24
C VAL A 158 -9.62 6.08 13.34
N LYS A 159 -9.16 6.81 12.32
CA LYS A 159 -9.23 8.28 12.28
C LYS A 159 -10.63 8.84 12.44
N TYR A 160 -11.62 8.16 11.88
CA TYR A 160 -13.03 8.61 11.92
C TYR A 160 -13.86 7.88 12.99
N PHE A 161 -13.23 7.14 13.92
CA PHE A 161 -13.86 6.46 15.05
C PHE A 161 -14.92 5.42 14.65
N ILE A 162 -14.71 4.73 13.52
CA ILE A 162 -15.60 3.69 12.99
C ILE A 162 -14.89 2.32 12.92
N ALA A 163 -13.68 2.21 13.45
CA ALA A 163 -12.90 0.98 13.41
C ALA A 163 -13.37 -0.06 14.41
N GLN A 164 -13.35 -1.34 14.01
CA GLN A 164 -13.53 -2.49 14.88
C GLN A 164 -12.32 -2.69 15.81
N SER A 165 -11.12 -2.37 15.33
CA SER A 165 -9.86 -2.51 16.07
C SER A 165 -8.89 -1.42 15.67
N THR A 166 -7.96 -1.06 16.57
CA THR A 166 -6.83 -0.18 16.28
C THR A 166 -5.61 -0.91 15.72
N GLU A 167 -5.69 -2.21 15.56
CA GLU A 167 -4.69 -3.02 14.88
C GLU A 167 -4.84 -2.92 13.36
N ASN A 168 -3.81 -3.38 12.63
CA ASN A 168 -3.82 -3.48 11.16
C ASN A 168 -4.20 -2.16 10.47
N GLN A 169 -3.57 -1.04 10.90
CA GLN A 169 -3.89 0.28 10.37
C GLN A 169 -3.22 0.58 9.03
N PHE A 170 -2.05 0.01 8.80
CA PHE A 170 -1.17 0.30 7.67
C PHE A 170 -0.89 -0.94 6.84
N PRO A 171 -0.52 -0.78 5.54
CA PRO A 171 -0.09 -1.90 4.70
C PRO A 171 1.07 -2.67 5.34
N ASP A 172 0.89 -3.96 5.51
CA ASP A 172 1.95 -4.86 5.95
C ASP A 172 2.84 -5.26 4.77
N LEU A 173 4.15 -5.06 4.91
CA LEU A 173 5.08 -5.26 3.80
C LEU A 173 5.42 -6.74 3.56
N LEU A 174 5.33 -7.60 4.58
CA LEU A 174 5.41 -9.05 4.37
C LEU A 174 4.21 -9.56 3.57
N ALA A 175 3.00 -9.09 3.94
CA ALA A 175 1.79 -9.40 3.18
C ALA A 175 1.87 -8.86 1.75
N LEU A 176 2.41 -7.65 1.55
CA LEU A 176 2.60 -7.05 0.22
C LEU A 176 3.46 -7.96 -0.67
N VAL A 177 4.59 -8.47 -0.15
CA VAL A 177 5.46 -9.41 -0.88
C VAL A 177 4.77 -10.75 -1.10
N ALA A 178 4.12 -11.32 -0.10
CA ALA A 178 3.40 -12.60 -0.27
C ALA A 178 2.28 -12.51 -1.34
N LEU A 179 1.58 -11.38 -1.42
CA LEU A 179 0.58 -11.13 -2.45
C LEU A 179 1.20 -10.99 -3.85
N SER A 180 2.43 -10.48 -3.95
CA SER A 180 3.12 -10.30 -5.24
C SER A 180 3.50 -11.63 -5.94
N GLU A 181 3.49 -12.74 -5.20
CA GLU A 181 3.71 -14.09 -5.74
C GLU A 181 2.51 -14.62 -6.53
N LYS A 182 1.33 -13.98 -6.39
CA LYS A 182 0.08 -14.33 -7.04
C LYS A 182 -0.17 -13.37 -8.20
N ASP A 183 -0.13 -13.85 -9.44
CA ASP A 183 -0.28 -13.00 -10.63
C ASP A 183 -1.60 -12.23 -10.65
N GLU A 184 -2.69 -12.84 -10.17
CA GLU A 184 -4.02 -12.23 -10.07
C GLU A 184 -4.12 -11.05 -9.08
N MET A 185 -3.16 -10.93 -8.15
CA MET A 185 -3.10 -9.83 -7.19
C MET A 185 -2.27 -8.65 -7.68
N ARG A 186 -1.53 -8.81 -8.79
CA ARG A 186 -0.66 -7.77 -9.32
C ARG A 186 -1.44 -6.63 -9.96
N VAL A 187 -0.97 -5.42 -9.68
CA VAL A 187 -1.53 -4.17 -10.20
C VAL A 187 -0.48 -3.47 -11.06
N HIS A 188 -0.78 -3.24 -12.32
CA HIS A 188 0.16 -2.66 -13.28
C HIS A 188 0.14 -1.13 -13.31
N GLU A 189 -1.01 -0.53 -12.97
CA GLU A 189 -1.21 0.92 -12.95
C GLU A 189 -1.58 1.43 -11.56
N PRO A 190 -1.16 2.65 -11.18
CA PRO A 190 -1.53 3.24 -9.91
C PRO A 190 -3.04 3.38 -9.75
N LEU A 191 -3.56 3.03 -8.58
CA LEU A 191 -4.99 3.09 -8.27
C LEU A 191 -5.41 4.52 -7.89
N TYR A 192 -5.44 5.43 -8.88
CA TYR A 192 -5.94 6.79 -8.72
C TYR A 192 -7.47 6.81 -8.71
N ILE A 193 -8.08 6.56 -7.55
CA ILE A 193 -9.54 6.52 -7.38
C ILE A 193 -10.14 7.94 -7.46
N ARG A 194 -9.40 8.95 -6.97
CA ARG A 194 -9.81 10.34 -7.08
C ARG A 194 -9.06 11.03 -8.22
N HIS A 195 -9.79 11.72 -9.09
CA HIS A 195 -9.18 12.57 -10.10
C HIS A 195 -8.44 13.75 -9.43
N PRO A 196 -7.30 14.20 -10.00
CA PRO A 196 -6.64 15.42 -9.54
C PRO A 196 -7.58 16.62 -9.59
N ASP A 197 -7.54 17.47 -8.55
CA ASP A 197 -8.36 18.69 -8.47
C ASP A 197 -7.91 19.81 -9.42
N ALA A 198 -6.91 19.58 -10.24
CA ALA A 198 -6.43 20.53 -11.23
C ALA A 198 -7.48 20.69 -12.33
N VAL A 199 -8.37 21.65 -12.16
CA VAL A 199 -9.17 22.20 -13.26
C VAL A 199 -8.19 22.93 -14.17
N PRO A 200 -8.10 22.59 -15.47
CA PRO A 200 -7.31 23.37 -16.41
C PRO A 200 -7.81 24.82 -16.38
N THR A 201 -6.92 25.78 -16.17
CA THR A 201 -7.21 27.20 -16.33
C THR A 201 -7.43 27.54 -17.80
N SER A 202 -8.36 26.89 -18.46
CA SER A 202 -8.82 27.27 -19.79
C SER A 202 -9.92 28.30 -19.61
N GLY A 203 -9.55 29.59 -19.80
CA GLY A 203 -10.53 30.66 -19.93
C GLY A 203 -10.41 31.79 -18.91
N ARG A 204 -9.29 32.48 -18.87
CA ARG A 204 -9.27 33.91 -18.61
C ARG A 204 -8.84 34.57 -19.93
N ALA A 205 -9.84 34.84 -20.76
CA ALA A 205 -9.75 35.85 -21.79
C ALA A 205 -10.04 37.20 -21.16
#